data_adf12fa85f97234d97913f5b43ef69ab
#
_entry.id   adf12fa85f97234d97913f5b43ef69ab
#
_cell.length_a   1.000
_cell.length_b   1.000
_cell.length_c   1.000
_cell.angle_alpha   90.00
_cell.angle_beta   90.00
_cell.angle_gamma   90.00
#
_symmetry.space_group_name_H-M   'P 1'
#
loop_
_entity.id
_entity.type
_entity.pdbx_description
1 polymer ?
#
loop_
_entity_poly.entity_id
_entity_poly.type
_entity_poly.pdbx_seq_one_letter_code
_entity_poly.pdbx_strand_id
1 'polypeptide(L)'
;VGALRLEIRREGVRLTAPDDFAVPAPIPLEQGHDWFLTAFQRGNRSTLMRTWTEGNAVRPLVHGRPYFAALAAEVDRLQPGDLVLMAGWRVDPDEFVRDDGTTVAQLMAGAAHRGVLVRGLVWRSQLDRMRFSRRQNRRFSEAVNAEGGEVLLDQRVRPFGSHHQKFVVLRHVGRPEEDVVFLGGIDVAHSRRDDVDHRGDPQRMPFARWYGGKPAWHDVQIEVRGPAVRDVEEVFRERWADPSSLSRRPWHLVPHLLDLAERRPNPLPPPLPDPPEAGTCSLQVLRTYPNRWPGYPFAPRGERSIARGYAKALRRARRLVYIEDQYLWSTGIAKVFADALRREPRLHLVAVVPRFPDQDAELTIPVALHGHTQALDMVKEAGGDRVLVLDLENEAGRPVYVHSKVCVVDDVWATVGSDNFNRRSWTHDSELTAAVVDEQHDPREPLDPAGLGDGARAFARNLRLELWREHLGLPDDEGLVDLDDALGALRRSVAALDSWYDGGCEGPRPPGRLRTHVMAVPTVLQRALASTPYRAFVDPDGRPPRMKVRGHH
;
A
#
# COMPACT_ATOMS: atom_id res chain seq x y z
N VAL A 1 -33.25 -16.41 -12.42
CA VAL A 1 -32.45 -17.33 -13.23
C VAL A 1 -33.12 -17.37 -14.60
N GLY A 2 -32.76 -16.45 -15.50
CA GLY A 2 -33.28 -16.40 -16.86
C GLY A 2 -32.57 -17.43 -17.73
N ALA A 3 -33.34 -18.27 -18.41
CA ALA A 3 -32.81 -19.28 -19.32
C ALA A 3 -32.36 -18.62 -20.65
N LEU A 4 -31.10 -18.82 -21.00
CA LEU A 4 -30.58 -18.50 -22.32
C LEU A 4 -31.26 -19.42 -23.36
N ARG A 5 -31.88 -18.84 -24.39
CA ARG A 5 -32.40 -19.58 -25.55
C ARG A 5 -31.34 -19.64 -26.65
N LEU A 6 -31.02 -20.83 -27.10
CA LEU A 6 -30.13 -21.08 -28.23
C LEU A 6 -30.97 -21.24 -29.51
N GLU A 7 -30.86 -20.34 -30.45
CA GLU A 7 -31.40 -20.50 -31.80
C GLU A 7 -30.29 -20.78 -32.80
N ILE A 8 -30.37 -21.93 -33.48
CA ILE A 8 -29.42 -22.32 -34.53
C ILE A 8 -30.09 -22.03 -35.88
N ARG A 9 -29.53 -21.09 -36.63
CA ARG A 9 -29.94 -20.83 -38.02
C ARG A 9 -28.79 -21.14 -38.98
N ARG A 10 -29.09 -21.37 -40.25
CA ARG A 10 -28.13 -21.74 -41.31
C ARG A 10 -26.97 -20.73 -41.49
N GLU A 11 -27.04 -19.56 -40.90
CA GLU A 11 -26.06 -18.46 -41.03
C GLU A 11 -25.18 -18.27 -39.78
N GLY A 12 -25.25 -19.14 -38.79
CA GLY A 12 -24.46 -19.06 -37.56
C GLY A 12 -25.30 -19.12 -36.27
N VAL A 13 -24.63 -19.34 -35.15
CA VAL A 13 -25.24 -19.37 -33.84
C VAL A 13 -25.40 -17.95 -33.30
N ARG A 14 -26.63 -17.47 -33.13
CA ARG A 14 -26.93 -16.23 -32.43
C ARG A 14 -27.46 -16.56 -31.03
N LEU A 15 -26.82 -16.03 -30.01
CA LEU A 15 -27.31 -16.04 -28.64
C LEU A 15 -28.19 -14.79 -28.47
N THR A 16 -29.50 -14.97 -28.35
CA THR A 16 -30.39 -13.90 -27.92
C THR A 16 -30.66 -14.05 -26.43
N ALA A 17 -30.42 -12.99 -25.65
CA ALA A 17 -30.91 -12.87 -24.30
C ALA A 17 -32.42 -12.69 -24.28
N PRO A 18 -33.17 -13.17 -23.28
CA PRO A 18 -34.59 -12.86 -23.13
C PRO A 18 -34.79 -11.34 -23.09
N ASP A 19 -35.88 -10.86 -23.67
CA ASP A 19 -36.24 -9.43 -23.75
C ASP A 19 -36.37 -8.71 -22.38
N ASP A 20 -36.33 -9.44 -21.27
CA ASP A 20 -36.32 -8.90 -19.90
C ASP A 20 -34.96 -8.38 -19.42
N PHE A 21 -33.88 -8.54 -20.19
CA PHE A 21 -32.67 -7.77 -19.97
C PHE A 21 -32.84 -6.39 -20.64
N ALA A 22 -33.58 -5.50 -19.98
CA ALA A 22 -33.45 -4.09 -20.23
C ALA A 22 -31.93 -3.79 -20.16
N VAL A 23 -31.34 -3.43 -21.29
CA VAL A 23 -29.99 -2.83 -21.29
C VAL A 23 -30.08 -1.69 -20.28
N PRO A 24 -29.36 -1.71 -19.16
CA PRO A 24 -29.41 -0.61 -18.23
C PRO A 24 -29.22 0.66 -19.06
N ALA A 25 -30.08 1.66 -18.84
CA ALA A 25 -29.93 2.95 -19.48
C ALA A 25 -28.45 3.30 -19.42
N PRO A 26 -27.84 3.80 -20.51
CA PRO A 26 -26.42 4.15 -20.49
C PRO A 26 -26.22 4.99 -19.24
N ILE A 27 -25.42 4.45 -18.30
CA ILE A 27 -25.03 5.17 -17.10
C ILE A 27 -24.51 6.49 -17.64
N PRO A 28 -25.05 7.66 -17.21
CA PRO A 28 -24.54 8.95 -17.66
C PRO A 28 -23.03 8.84 -17.55
N LEU A 29 -22.29 9.21 -18.60
CA LEU A 29 -20.84 9.25 -18.57
C LEU A 29 -20.52 10.07 -17.32
N GLU A 30 -20.13 9.39 -16.24
CA GLU A 30 -19.61 10.05 -15.05
C GLU A 30 -18.57 11.03 -15.57
N GLN A 31 -18.67 12.30 -15.22
CA GLN A 31 -17.66 13.28 -15.58
C GLN A 31 -16.37 12.74 -15.05
N GLY A 32 -15.55 12.19 -15.95
CA GLY A 32 -14.42 11.37 -15.56
C GLY A 32 -13.37 12.25 -14.91
N HIS A 33 -13.05 11.99 -13.66
CA HIS A 33 -11.90 12.63 -13.02
C HIS A 33 -10.64 12.21 -13.79
N ASP A 34 -9.86 13.18 -14.24
CA ASP A 34 -8.72 12.93 -15.13
C ASP A 34 -7.65 12.02 -14.50
N TRP A 35 -7.47 12.08 -13.19
CA TRP A 35 -6.50 11.30 -12.45
C TRP A 35 -7.06 9.99 -11.87
N PHE A 36 -8.38 9.88 -11.66
CA PHE A 36 -8.99 8.70 -11.07
C PHE A 36 -9.58 7.76 -12.12
N LEU A 37 -9.65 6.49 -11.77
CA LEU A 37 -10.32 5.48 -12.58
C LEU A 37 -11.84 5.67 -12.51
N THR A 38 -12.50 5.61 -13.65
CA THR A 38 -13.95 5.43 -13.66
C THR A 38 -14.32 4.01 -13.21
N ALA A 39 -15.59 3.76 -12.89
CA ALA A 39 -16.08 2.43 -12.53
C ALA A 39 -15.75 1.38 -13.61
N PHE A 40 -15.84 1.77 -14.90
CA PHE A 40 -15.45 0.92 -16.02
C PHE A 40 -13.94 0.63 -16.04
N GLN A 41 -13.10 1.65 -15.83
CA GLN A 41 -11.65 1.52 -15.80
C GLN A 41 -11.16 0.70 -14.60
N ARG A 42 -11.85 0.76 -13.44
CA ARG A 42 -11.60 -0.11 -12.30
C ARG A 42 -11.73 -1.58 -12.68
N GLY A 43 -12.71 -1.92 -13.53
CA GLY A 43 -12.92 -3.26 -14.09
C GLY A 43 -13.41 -4.30 -13.09
N ASN A 44 -13.96 -3.89 -11.96
CA ASN A 44 -14.69 -4.71 -11.01
C ASN A 44 -16.08 -4.11 -10.78
N ARG A 45 -17.12 -4.78 -11.28
CA ARG A 45 -18.52 -4.35 -11.16
C ARG A 45 -19.25 -5.01 -9.99
N SER A 46 -18.59 -5.89 -9.26
CA SER A 46 -19.21 -6.66 -8.16
C SER A 46 -19.00 -6.01 -6.79
N THR A 47 -18.22 -4.93 -6.71
CA THR A 47 -18.01 -4.18 -5.48
C THR A 47 -19.09 -3.13 -5.27
N LEU A 48 -19.40 -2.86 -3.99
CA LEU A 48 -20.30 -1.77 -3.58
C LEU A 48 -19.55 -0.44 -3.32
N MET A 49 -18.21 -0.45 -3.42
CA MET A 49 -17.40 0.76 -3.24
C MET A 49 -17.72 1.81 -4.31
N ARG A 50 -17.77 3.06 -3.90
CA ARG A 50 -17.85 4.21 -4.79
C ARG A 50 -16.59 4.29 -5.67
N THR A 51 -16.71 5.00 -6.77
CA THR A 51 -15.57 5.20 -7.70
C THR A 51 -14.51 6.06 -7.04
N TRP A 52 -14.87 7.20 -6.47
CA TRP A 52 -14.11 8.08 -5.58
C TRP A 52 -15.09 8.86 -4.70
N THR A 53 -14.57 9.58 -3.73
CA THR A 53 -15.33 10.49 -2.88
C THR A 53 -14.62 11.83 -2.78
N GLU A 54 -15.37 12.90 -2.68
CA GLU A 54 -14.93 14.27 -2.47
C GLU A 54 -15.12 14.65 -1.00
N GLY A 55 -14.61 15.81 -0.59
CA GLY A 55 -14.82 16.34 0.75
C GLY A 55 -14.04 15.61 1.86
N ASN A 56 -12.92 14.96 1.57
CA ASN A 56 -12.14 14.28 2.59
C ASN A 56 -11.03 15.18 3.15
N ALA A 57 -10.78 15.08 4.45
CA ALA A 57 -9.55 15.52 5.08
C ALA A 57 -8.54 14.37 5.07
N VAL A 58 -7.36 14.60 4.51
CA VAL A 58 -6.27 13.61 4.44
C VAL A 58 -5.03 14.20 5.08
N ARG A 59 -4.49 13.54 6.09
CA ARG A 59 -3.28 13.95 6.80
C ARG A 59 -2.23 12.85 6.73
N PRO A 60 -1.01 13.12 6.22
CA PRO A 60 0.08 12.17 6.30
C PRO A 60 0.54 12.00 7.75
N LEU A 61 0.93 10.79 8.10
CA LEU A 61 1.56 10.40 9.35
C LEU A 61 2.88 9.73 8.98
N VAL A 62 3.91 10.55 8.86
CA VAL A 62 5.24 10.07 8.51
C VAL A 62 5.86 9.41 9.73
N HIS A 63 6.24 8.16 9.57
CA HIS A 63 6.71 7.18 10.55
C HIS A 63 5.65 6.60 11.49
N GLY A 64 6.04 5.52 12.17
CA GLY A 64 5.14 4.76 13.02
C GLY A 64 4.82 5.44 14.34
N ARG A 65 5.73 6.23 14.92
CA ARG A 65 5.48 6.87 16.23
C ARG A 65 4.33 7.87 16.18
N PRO A 66 4.24 8.80 15.22
CA PRO A 66 3.06 9.65 15.02
C PRO A 66 1.78 8.85 14.75
N TYR A 67 1.85 7.81 13.91
CA TYR A 67 0.70 6.97 13.61
C TYR A 67 0.19 6.23 14.85
N PHE A 68 1.05 5.57 15.61
CA PHE A 68 0.63 4.81 16.80
C PHE A 68 0.04 5.72 17.87
N ALA A 69 0.60 6.92 18.05
CA ALA A 69 0.05 7.91 18.96
C ALA A 69 -1.35 8.38 18.53
N ALA A 70 -1.54 8.69 17.24
CA ALA A 70 -2.82 9.09 16.69
C ALA A 70 -3.88 7.96 16.80
N LEU A 71 -3.51 6.73 16.42
CA LEU A 71 -4.38 5.55 16.56
C LEU A 71 -4.81 5.34 18.01
N ALA A 72 -3.87 5.39 18.95
CA ALA A 72 -4.17 5.18 20.35
C ALA A 72 -5.09 6.28 20.91
N ALA A 73 -4.88 7.53 20.52
CA ALA A 73 -5.73 8.65 20.93
C ALA A 73 -7.18 8.48 20.43
N GLU A 74 -7.35 8.07 19.17
CA GLU A 74 -8.70 7.85 18.61
C GLU A 74 -9.40 6.63 19.21
N VAL A 75 -8.67 5.52 19.47
CA VAL A 75 -9.25 4.33 20.13
C VAL A 75 -9.71 4.64 21.56
N ASP A 76 -9.02 5.54 22.28
CA ASP A 76 -9.45 5.96 23.62
C ASP A 76 -10.76 6.74 23.65
N ARG A 77 -11.08 7.43 22.56
CA ARG A 77 -12.33 8.22 22.42
C ARG A 77 -13.56 7.35 22.14
N LEU A 78 -13.37 6.10 21.75
CA LEU A 78 -14.47 5.19 21.43
C LEU A 78 -15.33 4.87 22.65
N GLN A 79 -16.62 4.83 22.42
CA GLN A 79 -17.67 4.55 23.40
C GLN A 79 -18.27 3.15 23.17
N PRO A 80 -18.98 2.57 24.14
CA PRO A 80 -19.71 1.30 23.94
C PRO A 80 -20.64 1.38 22.72
N GLY A 81 -20.53 0.37 21.85
CA GLY A 81 -21.29 0.30 20.59
C GLY A 81 -20.57 0.85 19.38
N ASP A 82 -19.53 1.69 19.55
CA ASP A 82 -18.67 2.13 18.45
C ASP A 82 -17.92 0.94 17.83
N LEU A 83 -17.37 1.12 16.62
CA LEU A 83 -16.74 0.04 15.86
C LEU A 83 -15.26 0.30 15.61
N VAL A 84 -14.45 -0.75 15.78
CA VAL A 84 -13.09 -0.87 15.24
C VAL A 84 -13.08 -2.01 14.22
N LEU A 85 -12.78 -1.68 12.96
CA LEU A 85 -12.63 -2.66 11.88
C LEU A 85 -11.19 -2.60 11.37
N MET A 86 -10.40 -3.66 11.62
CA MET A 86 -8.98 -3.63 11.29
C MET A 86 -8.56 -4.77 10.37
N ALA A 87 -7.63 -4.49 9.47
CA ALA A 87 -6.96 -5.49 8.65
C ALA A 87 -5.44 -5.28 8.74
N GLY A 88 -4.70 -6.39 8.86
CA GLY A 88 -3.24 -6.33 8.98
C GLY A 88 -2.56 -7.58 8.45
N TRP A 89 -1.33 -7.39 7.95
CA TRP A 89 -0.44 -8.49 7.61
C TRP A 89 0.22 -9.07 8.86
N ARG A 90 0.65 -8.16 9.77
CA ARG A 90 1.27 -8.52 11.05
C ARG A 90 0.82 -7.58 12.15
N VAL A 91 0.49 -8.15 13.31
CA VAL A 91 0.26 -7.42 14.55
C VAL A 91 1.06 -8.13 15.64
N ASP A 92 2.02 -7.45 16.24
CA ASP A 92 2.74 -7.98 17.38
C ASP A 92 2.04 -7.52 18.66
N PRO A 93 1.46 -8.43 19.46
CA PRO A 93 0.58 -8.07 20.59
C PRO A 93 1.24 -7.20 21.64
N ASP A 94 2.54 -7.32 21.79
CA ASP A 94 3.40 -6.61 22.74
C ASP A 94 4.09 -5.37 22.16
N GLU A 95 3.75 -4.96 20.92
CA GLU A 95 4.22 -3.71 20.35
C GLU A 95 3.67 -2.52 21.13
N PHE A 96 4.56 -1.59 21.52
CA PHE A 96 4.18 -0.37 22.24
C PHE A 96 3.55 0.65 21.29
N VAL A 97 2.34 1.08 21.61
CA VAL A 97 1.65 2.16 20.88
C VAL A 97 1.82 3.53 21.56
N ARG A 98 2.32 3.55 22.79
CA ARG A 98 2.59 4.76 23.61
C ARG A 98 3.93 4.67 24.29
N ASP A 99 4.42 5.83 24.75
CA ASP A 99 5.68 5.93 25.50
C ASP A 99 5.56 5.38 26.93
N ASP A 100 4.36 5.24 27.46
CA ASP A 100 4.09 4.62 28.77
C ASP A 100 4.17 3.08 28.78
N GLY A 101 4.41 2.48 27.61
CA GLY A 101 4.49 1.04 27.44
C GLY A 101 3.15 0.35 27.17
N THR A 102 2.06 1.09 26.95
CA THR A 102 0.78 0.52 26.53
C THR A 102 0.96 -0.22 25.21
N THR A 103 0.59 -1.50 25.18
CA THR A 103 0.72 -2.35 23.98
C THR A 103 -0.52 -2.31 23.09
N VAL A 104 -0.36 -2.69 21.80
CA VAL A 104 -1.51 -2.77 20.90
C VAL A 104 -2.57 -3.78 21.37
N ALA A 105 -2.14 -4.90 21.98
CA ALA A 105 -3.09 -5.86 22.54
C ALA A 105 -3.89 -5.25 23.70
N GLN A 106 -3.24 -4.54 24.61
CA GLN A 106 -3.92 -3.84 25.72
C GLN A 106 -4.88 -2.77 25.20
N LEU A 107 -4.47 -1.98 24.20
CA LEU A 107 -5.32 -0.94 23.61
C LEU A 107 -6.60 -1.54 23.00
N MET A 108 -6.47 -2.55 22.13
CA MET A 108 -7.61 -3.15 21.43
C MET A 108 -8.47 -4.04 22.31
N ALA A 109 -7.86 -4.82 23.22
CA ALA A 109 -8.60 -5.60 24.22
C ALA A 109 -9.34 -4.69 25.21
N GLY A 110 -8.71 -3.60 25.65
CA GLY A 110 -9.36 -2.59 26.50
C GLY A 110 -10.55 -1.92 25.82
N ALA A 111 -10.47 -1.63 24.52
CA ALA A 111 -11.61 -1.13 23.75
C ALA A 111 -12.76 -2.16 23.71
N ALA A 112 -12.45 -3.43 23.42
CA ALA A 112 -13.43 -4.52 23.43
C ALA A 112 -14.10 -4.69 24.82
N HIS A 113 -13.29 -4.64 25.90
CA HIS A 113 -13.80 -4.70 27.28
C HIS A 113 -14.76 -3.55 27.62
N ARG A 114 -14.52 -2.34 27.07
CA ARG A 114 -15.44 -1.20 27.21
C ARG A 114 -16.74 -1.33 26.41
N GLY A 115 -16.92 -2.40 25.62
CA GLY A 115 -18.11 -2.62 24.80
C GLY A 115 -18.01 -2.06 23.39
N VAL A 116 -16.82 -1.69 22.91
CA VAL A 116 -16.55 -1.36 21.52
C VAL A 116 -16.56 -2.63 20.68
N LEU A 117 -17.20 -2.61 19.52
CA LEU A 117 -17.23 -3.74 18.60
C LEU A 117 -15.91 -3.84 17.82
N VAL A 118 -14.90 -4.51 18.41
CA VAL A 118 -13.62 -4.74 17.77
C VAL A 118 -13.70 -5.95 16.85
N ARG A 119 -13.46 -5.74 15.54
CA ARG A 119 -13.43 -6.78 14.50
C ARG A 119 -12.15 -6.70 13.72
N GLY A 120 -11.47 -7.83 13.53
CA GLY A 120 -10.17 -7.85 12.86
C GLY A 120 -9.99 -9.03 11.91
N LEU A 121 -9.33 -8.77 10.79
CA LEU A 121 -8.84 -9.76 9.84
C LEU A 121 -7.32 -9.64 9.75
N VAL A 122 -6.60 -10.54 10.42
CA VAL A 122 -5.14 -10.59 10.38
C VAL A 122 -4.67 -11.79 9.58
N TRP A 123 -3.57 -11.64 8.84
CA TRP A 123 -3.13 -12.68 7.93
C TRP A 123 -2.75 -13.98 8.66
N ARG A 124 -3.27 -15.10 8.15
CA ARG A 124 -2.81 -16.46 8.51
C ARG A 124 -1.73 -16.88 7.52
N SER A 125 -0.48 -16.77 7.88
CA SER A 125 0.62 -17.24 7.03
C SER A 125 0.55 -18.75 6.80
N GLN A 126 0.98 -19.19 5.62
CA GLN A 126 0.95 -20.61 5.24
C GLN A 126 1.98 -21.43 6.01
N LEU A 127 3.14 -20.85 6.27
CA LEU A 127 4.24 -21.45 7.01
C LEU A 127 4.41 -20.72 8.35
N ASP A 128 4.52 -21.48 9.43
CA ASP A 128 4.75 -20.94 10.80
C ASP A 128 6.26 -20.79 11.10
N ARG A 129 7.10 -20.95 10.09
CA ARG A 129 8.55 -20.89 10.15
C ARG A 129 9.04 -19.73 9.30
N MET A 130 10.20 -19.17 9.62
CA MET A 130 10.83 -18.09 8.87
C MET A 130 10.09 -16.74 8.92
N ARG A 131 10.15 -16.02 10.04
CA ARG A 131 9.68 -14.60 10.20
C ARG A 131 8.19 -14.34 9.88
N PHE A 132 7.40 -15.35 9.54
CA PHE A 132 5.97 -15.21 9.32
C PHE A 132 5.22 -15.13 10.65
N SER A 133 4.34 -14.17 10.72
CA SER A 133 3.71 -13.63 11.92
C SER A 133 2.53 -14.43 12.48
N ARG A 134 2.28 -15.70 12.03
CA ARG A 134 1.07 -16.43 12.47
C ARG A 134 0.96 -16.58 13.98
N ARG A 135 2.09 -16.81 14.68
CA ARG A 135 2.09 -16.94 16.15
C ARG A 135 1.73 -15.64 16.84
N GLN A 136 2.26 -14.51 16.36
CA GLN A 136 1.98 -13.18 16.91
C GLN A 136 0.54 -12.77 16.61
N ASN A 137 0.11 -12.91 15.35
CA ASN A 137 -1.27 -12.64 14.96
C ASN A 137 -2.28 -13.46 15.76
N ARG A 138 -1.96 -14.73 16.08
CA ARG A 138 -2.81 -15.58 16.92
C ARG A 138 -2.87 -15.07 18.35
N ARG A 139 -1.73 -14.73 18.97
CA ARG A 139 -1.69 -14.18 20.33
C ARG A 139 -2.48 -12.87 20.44
N PHE A 140 -2.35 -12.00 19.43
CA PHE A 140 -3.15 -10.79 19.36
C PHE A 140 -4.65 -11.11 19.27
N SER A 141 -5.03 -12.02 18.38
CA SER A 141 -6.41 -12.50 18.23
C SER A 141 -6.95 -13.07 19.55
N GLU A 142 -6.18 -13.92 20.24
CA GLU A 142 -6.56 -14.53 21.50
C GLU A 142 -6.78 -13.45 22.58
N ALA A 143 -5.89 -12.47 22.70
CA ALA A 143 -5.99 -11.40 23.70
C ALA A 143 -7.25 -10.53 23.49
N VAL A 144 -7.51 -10.09 22.26
CA VAL A 144 -8.68 -9.24 21.96
C VAL A 144 -9.99 -10.04 22.08
N ASN A 145 -9.99 -11.30 21.65
CA ASN A 145 -11.17 -12.15 21.70
C ASN A 145 -11.55 -12.55 23.13
N ALA A 146 -10.60 -12.63 24.05
CA ALA A 146 -10.85 -12.87 25.47
C ALA A 146 -11.68 -11.74 26.12
N GLU A 147 -11.59 -10.52 25.59
CA GLU A 147 -12.29 -9.34 26.09
C GLU A 147 -13.55 -8.98 25.28
N GLY A 148 -14.06 -9.92 24.44
CA GLY A 148 -15.31 -9.74 23.68
C GLY A 148 -15.15 -9.23 22.25
N GLY A 149 -13.93 -9.02 21.78
CA GLY A 149 -13.66 -8.75 20.38
C GLY A 149 -13.76 -9.99 19.49
N GLU A 150 -13.63 -9.80 18.18
CA GLU A 150 -13.56 -10.89 17.20
C GLU A 150 -12.50 -10.59 16.16
N VAL A 151 -11.29 -11.04 16.43
CA VAL A 151 -10.14 -10.98 15.50
C VAL A 151 -9.89 -12.37 14.95
N LEU A 152 -9.93 -12.50 13.62
CA LEU A 152 -9.83 -13.77 12.91
C LEU A 152 -8.55 -13.84 12.08
N LEU A 153 -7.94 -15.02 12.05
CA LEU A 153 -6.80 -15.29 11.17
C LEU A 153 -7.31 -15.69 9.79
N ASP A 154 -7.04 -14.84 8.78
CA ASP A 154 -7.58 -14.97 7.43
C ASP A 154 -6.53 -15.49 6.42
N GLN A 155 -6.82 -16.62 5.80
CA GLN A 155 -6.04 -17.24 4.72
C GLN A 155 -6.80 -17.26 3.39
N ARG A 156 -7.85 -16.47 3.24
CA ARG A 156 -8.63 -16.36 2.00
C ARG A 156 -7.87 -15.54 0.94
N VAL A 157 -6.70 -16.04 0.60
CA VAL A 157 -5.78 -15.50 -0.41
C VAL A 157 -5.41 -16.59 -1.41
N ARG A 158 -4.71 -16.24 -2.48
CA ARG A 158 -4.16 -17.22 -3.43
C ARG A 158 -3.06 -18.07 -2.76
N PRO A 159 -2.77 -19.31 -3.22
CA PRO A 159 -1.58 -20.04 -2.78
C PRO A 159 -0.33 -19.18 -2.88
N PHE A 160 0.49 -19.15 -1.84
CA PHE A 160 1.69 -18.31 -1.68
C PHE A 160 1.41 -16.80 -1.68
N GLY A 161 0.14 -16.36 -1.68
CA GLY A 161 -0.25 -14.97 -1.49
C GLY A 161 -0.39 -14.61 -0.02
N SER A 162 -0.47 -13.31 0.25
CA SER A 162 -0.69 -12.74 1.58
C SER A 162 -1.90 -11.80 1.60
N HIS A 163 -2.47 -11.65 2.79
CA HIS A 163 -3.34 -10.55 3.11
C HIS A 163 -2.44 -9.39 3.55
N HIS A 164 -2.18 -8.44 2.66
CA HIS A 164 -1.17 -7.43 2.89
C HIS A 164 -1.75 -6.03 3.13
N GLN A 165 -3.07 -5.89 3.11
CA GLN A 165 -3.78 -4.65 3.46
C GLN A 165 -3.49 -4.26 4.91
N LYS A 166 -3.31 -2.96 5.17
CA LYS A 166 -3.07 -2.37 6.49
C LYS A 166 -3.96 -1.16 6.66
N PHE A 167 -5.00 -1.32 7.46
CA PHE A 167 -5.91 -0.24 7.80
C PHE A 167 -6.67 -0.49 9.10
N VAL A 168 -7.09 0.59 9.73
CA VAL A 168 -7.98 0.59 10.89
C VAL A 168 -9.07 1.62 10.65
N VAL A 169 -10.32 1.19 10.63
CA VAL A 169 -11.51 2.05 10.54
C VAL A 169 -12.13 2.18 11.92
N LEU A 170 -12.36 3.39 12.37
CA LEU A 170 -13.08 3.71 13.60
C LEU A 170 -14.38 4.41 13.24
N ARG A 171 -15.52 3.82 13.64
CA ARG A 171 -16.85 4.38 13.39
C ARG A 171 -17.55 4.66 14.71
N HIS A 172 -18.14 5.84 14.81
CA HIS A 172 -18.75 6.38 16.02
C HIS A 172 -20.27 6.42 15.89
N VAL A 173 -20.97 5.68 16.73
CA VAL A 173 -22.46 5.63 16.69
C VAL A 173 -23.01 6.99 17.09
N GLY A 174 -23.79 7.60 16.19
CA GLY A 174 -24.40 8.92 16.41
C GLY A 174 -23.44 10.11 16.33
N ARG A 175 -22.16 9.88 15.96
CA ARG A 175 -21.12 10.93 15.85
C ARG A 175 -20.28 10.72 14.57
N PRO A 176 -20.91 10.71 13.38
CA PRO A 176 -20.21 10.39 12.12
C PRO A 176 -19.11 11.39 11.75
N GLU A 177 -19.11 12.62 12.31
CA GLU A 177 -18.06 13.61 12.15
C GLU A 177 -16.73 13.22 12.84
N GLU A 178 -16.78 12.29 13.80
CA GLU A 178 -15.60 11.75 14.48
C GLU A 178 -15.00 10.55 13.74
N ASP A 179 -15.69 10.00 12.75
CA ASP A 179 -15.26 8.82 12.02
C ASP A 179 -13.90 9.03 11.35
N VAL A 180 -13.03 8.05 11.48
CA VAL A 180 -11.67 8.13 10.95
C VAL A 180 -11.18 6.78 10.44
N VAL A 181 -10.34 6.81 9.42
CA VAL A 181 -9.58 5.65 8.97
C VAL A 181 -8.09 5.96 8.91
N PHE A 182 -7.29 5.01 9.35
CA PHE A 182 -5.85 4.96 9.15
C PHE A 182 -5.54 3.90 8.10
N LEU A 183 -4.79 4.25 7.05
CA LEU A 183 -4.37 3.29 6.04
C LEU A 183 -2.98 3.66 5.46
N GLY A 184 -2.20 2.66 5.02
CA GLY A 184 -0.88 2.91 4.43
C GLY A 184 0.06 1.70 4.51
N GLY A 185 1.36 1.98 4.72
CA GLY A 185 2.41 0.97 4.76
C GLY A 185 2.61 0.29 6.11
N ILE A 186 2.14 0.90 7.20
CA ILE A 186 2.56 0.55 8.56
C ILE A 186 1.66 -0.50 9.19
N ASP A 187 2.20 -1.70 9.45
CA ASP A 187 1.61 -2.66 10.39
C ASP A 187 1.86 -2.24 11.84
N VAL A 188 0.97 -2.56 12.76
CA VAL A 188 1.20 -2.35 14.20
C VAL A 188 2.05 -3.50 14.76
N ALA A 189 3.34 -3.43 14.51
CA ALA A 189 4.29 -4.52 14.76
C ALA A 189 5.68 -3.95 15.09
N HIS A 190 6.51 -4.78 15.74
CA HIS A 190 7.88 -4.43 16.10
C HIS A 190 8.68 -3.85 14.94
N SER A 191 9.58 -2.96 15.25
CA SER A 191 10.42 -2.15 14.35
C SER A 191 9.73 -1.00 13.62
N ARG A 192 8.40 -0.88 13.67
CA ARG A 192 7.67 0.17 12.95
C ARG A 192 7.55 1.48 13.74
N ARG A 193 7.71 1.44 15.06
CA ARG A 193 7.59 2.62 15.93
C ARG A 193 8.89 3.43 15.94
N ASP A 194 9.24 3.96 14.80
CA ASP A 194 10.36 4.89 14.61
C ASP A 194 9.84 6.32 14.35
N ASP A 195 10.74 7.28 14.30
CA ASP A 195 10.45 8.69 14.09
C ASP A 195 11.49 9.33 13.12
N VAL A 196 11.39 10.63 12.94
CA VAL A 196 12.26 11.42 12.04
C VAL A 196 13.77 11.26 12.31
N ASP A 197 14.18 10.89 13.51
CA ASP A 197 15.59 10.67 13.85
C ASP A 197 16.14 9.34 13.33
N HIS A 198 15.27 8.39 13.01
CA HIS A 198 15.63 7.05 12.56
C HIS A 198 16.61 6.33 13.51
N ARG A 199 16.29 6.37 14.81
CA ARG A 199 17.07 5.64 15.83
C ARG A 199 16.61 4.19 16.01
N GLY A 200 15.50 3.84 15.35
CA GLY A 200 14.84 2.55 15.43
C GLY A 200 13.88 2.43 16.61
N ASP A 201 12.99 1.44 16.50
CA ASP A 201 12.02 1.11 17.54
C ASP A 201 12.70 0.88 18.90
N PRO A 202 12.17 1.41 20.01
CA PRO A 202 12.66 1.09 21.36
C PRO A 202 12.72 -0.41 21.64
N GLN A 203 11.81 -1.20 21.08
CA GLN A 203 11.75 -2.65 21.23
C GLN A 203 12.68 -3.33 20.24
N ARG A 204 13.45 -4.30 20.73
CA ARG A 204 14.38 -5.06 19.90
C ARG A 204 13.63 -6.08 19.05
N MET A 205 13.95 -6.10 17.75
CA MET A 205 13.50 -7.13 16.83
C MET A 205 14.67 -7.65 16.01
N PRO A 206 14.88 -8.96 15.90
CA PRO A 206 15.82 -9.53 14.93
C PRO A 206 15.40 -9.17 13.49
N PHE A 207 16.30 -8.53 12.76
CA PHE A 207 16.12 -8.20 11.36
C PHE A 207 17.38 -8.58 10.56
N ALA A 208 17.45 -8.29 9.26
CA ALA A 208 18.65 -8.54 8.50
C ALA A 208 19.87 -7.86 9.15
N ARG A 209 21.01 -8.55 9.18
CA ARG A 209 22.23 -8.15 9.92
C ARG A 209 22.70 -6.73 9.65
N TRP A 210 22.46 -6.24 8.41
CA TRP A 210 22.82 -4.89 7.98
C TRP A 210 22.07 -3.78 8.73
N TYR A 211 20.86 -4.05 9.20
CA TYR A 211 20.02 -3.09 9.93
C TYR A 211 20.13 -3.25 11.45
N GLY A 212 20.81 -4.30 11.94
CA GLY A 212 21.00 -4.55 13.35
C GLY A 212 19.74 -5.00 14.12
N GLY A 213 19.81 -4.98 15.44
CA GLY A 213 18.72 -5.45 16.32
C GLY A 213 17.65 -4.40 16.64
N LYS A 214 17.85 -3.16 16.23
CA LYS A 214 16.89 -2.04 16.26
C LYS A 214 16.98 -1.36 14.89
N PRO A 215 16.35 -1.93 13.86
CA PRO A 215 16.41 -1.37 12.52
C PRO A 215 15.80 0.02 12.50
N ALA A 216 16.51 0.99 11.93
CA ALA A 216 15.95 2.26 11.56
C ALA A 216 14.90 2.03 10.45
N TRP A 217 13.73 2.65 10.59
CA TRP A 217 12.57 2.34 9.77
C TRP A 217 11.92 3.62 9.22
N HIS A 218 11.71 3.66 7.91
CA HIS A 218 10.99 4.75 7.24
C HIS A 218 9.71 4.21 6.62
N ASP A 219 8.56 4.75 7.01
CA ASP A 219 7.25 4.33 6.49
C ASP A 219 6.22 5.46 6.61
N VAL A 220 5.13 5.38 5.85
CA VAL A 220 4.09 6.40 5.80
C VAL A 220 2.72 5.77 5.94
N GLN A 221 1.91 6.39 6.79
CA GLN A 221 0.48 6.15 6.95
C GLN A 221 -0.29 7.42 6.63
N ILE A 222 -1.59 7.34 6.35
CA ILE A 222 -2.48 8.49 6.34
C ILE A 222 -3.65 8.31 7.29
N GLU A 223 -4.08 9.41 7.88
CA GLU A 223 -5.35 9.58 8.55
C GLU A 223 -6.33 10.20 7.57
N VAL A 224 -7.51 9.63 7.44
CA VAL A 224 -8.57 10.14 6.56
C VAL A 224 -9.86 10.28 7.34
N ARG A 225 -10.50 11.45 7.23
CA ARG A 225 -11.85 11.74 7.71
C ARG A 225 -12.72 12.15 6.53
N GLY A 226 -14.03 11.96 6.65
CA GLY A 226 -14.95 12.28 5.58
C GLY A 226 -15.48 11.05 4.85
N PRO A 227 -16.15 11.25 3.71
CA PRO A 227 -16.89 10.19 3.02
C PRO A 227 -16.08 8.94 2.68
N ALA A 228 -14.77 9.04 2.41
CA ALA A 228 -13.91 7.90 2.07
C ALA A 228 -13.81 6.84 3.18
N VAL A 229 -14.06 7.20 4.45
CA VAL A 229 -14.09 6.26 5.57
C VAL A 229 -15.07 5.12 5.28
N ARG A 230 -16.23 5.43 4.68
CA ARG A 230 -17.24 4.42 4.30
C ARG A 230 -16.72 3.46 3.21
N ASP A 231 -15.90 3.93 2.28
CA ASP A 231 -15.35 3.07 1.23
C ASP A 231 -14.30 2.08 1.80
N VAL A 232 -13.47 2.51 2.76
CA VAL A 232 -12.55 1.60 3.43
C VAL A 232 -13.27 0.63 4.36
N GLU A 233 -14.35 1.08 5.05
CA GLU A 233 -15.25 0.18 5.77
C GLU A 233 -15.82 -0.89 4.84
N GLU A 234 -16.23 -0.53 3.60
CA GLU A 234 -16.78 -1.48 2.64
C GLU A 234 -15.74 -2.54 2.23
N VAL A 235 -14.46 -2.16 2.08
CA VAL A 235 -13.38 -3.14 1.84
C VAL A 235 -13.33 -4.20 2.94
N PHE A 236 -13.47 -3.78 4.20
CA PHE A 236 -13.52 -4.71 5.33
C PHE A 236 -14.77 -5.58 5.28
N ARG A 237 -15.95 -4.98 5.10
CA ARG A 237 -17.25 -5.66 5.08
C ARG A 237 -17.35 -6.73 3.99
N GLU A 238 -16.93 -6.39 2.77
CA GLU A 238 -16.88 -7.33 1.64
C GLU A 238 -16.02 -8.55 1.96
N ARG A 239 -14.85 -8.32 2.57
CA ARG A 239 -13.95 -9.41 2.95
C ARG A 239 -14.44 -10.18 4.17
N TRP A 240 -15.04 -9.51 5.15
CA TRP A 240 -15.62 -10.14 6.34
C TRP A 240 -16.74 -11.10 5.96
N ALA A 241 -17.63 -10.68 5.05
CA ALA A 241 -18.77 -11.43 4.57
C ALA A 241 -18.43 -12.56 3.55
N ASP A 242 -17.17 -12.69 3.13
CA ASP A 242 -16.76 -13.78 2.21
C ASP A 242 -16.99 -15.14 2.88
N PRO A 243 -17.87 -16.00 2.32
CA PRO A 243 -18.24 -17.27 2.92
C PRO A 243 -17.16 -18.36 2.81
N SER A 244 -16.06 -18.08 2.10
CA SER A 244 -14.96 -19.05 1.95
C SER A 244 -14.30 -19.33 3.29
N SER A 245 -13.80 -20.56 3.49
CA SER A 245 -13.07 -20.95 4.70
C SER A 245 -11.89 -20.03 4.99
N LEU A 246 -11.76 -19.62 6.26
CA LEU A 246 -10.65 -18.82 6.78
C LEU A 246 -9.31 -19.57 6.77
N SER A 247 -9.32 -20.90 6.56
CA SER A 247 -8.13 -21.75 6.54
C SER A 247 -8.16 -22.68 5.34
N ARG A 248 -6.98 -22.90 4.75
CA ARG A 248 -6.78 -23.86 3.65
C ARG A 248 -6.23 -25.23 4.10
N ARG A 249 -6.21 -25.50 5.40
CA ARG A 249 -5.75 -26.79 5.91
C ARG A 249 -6.81 -27.86 5.66
N PRO A 250 -6.45 -29.06 5.17
CA PRO A 250 -7.44 -30.10 4.86
C PRO A 250 -8.37 -30.44 6.02
N TRP A 251 -7.85 -30.51 7.25
CA TRP A 251 -8.63 -30.78 8.46
C TRP A 251 -9.53 -29.62 8.93
N HIS A 252 -9.39 -28.42 8.33
CA HIS A 252 -10.31 -27.30 8.51
C HIS A 252 -11.27 -27.19 7.32
N LEU A 253 -10.84 -27.61 6.12
CA LEU A 253 -11.69 -27.56 4.93
C LEU A 253 -12.79 -28.61 4.97
N VAL A 254 -12.51 -29.82 5.46
CA VAL A 254 -13.51 -30.90 5.54
C VAL A 254 -14.69 -30.50 6.43
N PRO A 255 -14.51 -30.03 7.69
CA PRO A 255 -15.61 -29.50 8.48
C PRO A 255 -16.38 -28.37 7.80
N HIS A 256 -15.69 -27.45 7.10
CA HIS A 256 -16.32 -26.36 6.38
C HIS A 256 -17.22 -26.85 5.23
N LEU A 257 -16.72 -27.80 4.43
CA LEU A 257 -17.48 -28.39 3.31
C LEU A 257 -18.70 -29.20 3.78
N LEU A 258 -18.62 -29.78 4.97
CA LEU A 258 -19.70 -30.56 5.57
C LEU A 258 -20.62 -29.72 6.47
N ASP A 259 -20.45 -28.40 6.49
CA ASP A 259 -21.17 -27.46 7.39
C ASP A 259 -21.05 -27.82 8.89
N LEU A 260 -19.99 -28.55 9.24
CA LEU A 260 -19.66 -28.92 10.61
C LEU A 260 -18.82 -27.80 11.24
N ALA A 261 -19.45 -27.02 12.11
CA ALA A 261 -18.89 -26.09 13.11
C ALA A 261 -17.51 -25.48 12.84
N GLU A 262 -17.27 -24.90 11.66
CA GLU A 262 -16.15 -23.96 11.51
C GLU A 262 -16.58 -22.59 12.08
N ARG A 263 -15.64 -21.90 12.73
CA ARG A 263 -15.87 -20.55 13.24
C ARG A 263 -16.13 -19.61 12.06
N ARG A 264 -17.39 -19.31 11.79
CA ARG A 264 -17.80 -18.27 10.83
C ARG A 264 -17.71 -16.91 11.51
N PRO A 265 -17.33 -15.84 10.78
CA PRO A 265 -17.43 -14.49 11.31
C PRO A 265 -18.85 -14.18 11.77
N ASN A 266 -19.03 -13.58 12.94
CA ASN A 266 -20.32 -13.06 13.34
C ASN A 266 -20.78 -11.96 12.38
N PRO A 267 -22.07 -11.85 12.07
CA PRO A 267 -22.57 -10.76 11.24
C PRO A 267 -22.15 -9.38 11.80
N LEU A 268 -21.72 -8.50 10.92
CA LEU A 268 -21.52 -7.10 11.30
C LEU A 268 -22.87 -6.38 11.44
N PRO A 269 -22.97 -5.39 12.32
CA PRO A 269 -24.15 -4.53 12.34
C PRO A 269 -24.33 -3.84 10.97
N PRO A 270 -25.54 -3.35 10.65
CA PRO A 270 -25.74 -2.54 9.45
C PRO A 270 -24.71 -1.39 9.37
N PRO A 271 -24.34 -0.95 8.16
CA PRO A 271 -23.47 0.20 8.01
C PRO A 271 -24.04 1.43 8.71
N LEU A 272 -23.17 2.18 9.38
CA LEU A 272 -23.54 3.48 9.94
C LEU A 272 -23.73 4.52 8.81
N PRO A 273 -24.42 5.63 9.07
CA PRO A 273 -24.51 6.75 8.13
C PRO A 273 -23.14 7.16 7.60
N ASP A 274 -23.10 7.66 6.37
CA ASP A 274 -21.86 8.16 5.79
C ASP A 274 -21.33 9.36 6.60
N PRO A 275 -20.00 9.44 6.83
CA PRO A 275 -19.41 10.62 7.45
C PRO A 275 -19.65 11.87 6.60
N PRO A 276 -19.84 13.05 7.24
CA PRO A 276 -19.93 14.31 6.52
C PRO A 276 -18.59 14.68 5.86
N GLU A 277 -18.63 15.65 4.94
CA GLU A 277 -17.42 16.25 4.41
C GLU A 277 -16.56 16.84 5.53
N ALA A 278 -15.24 16.65 5.43
CA ALA A 278 -14.28 17.05 6.46
C ALA A 278 -13.09 17.86 5.90
N GLY A 279 -12.97 17.98 4.57
CA GLY A 279 -11.85 18.67 3.93
C GLY A 279 -12.03 18.84 2.42
N THR A 280 -10.93 19.02 1.72
CA THR A 280 -10.90 19.38 0.30
C THR A 280 -10.39 18.26 -0.62
N CYS A 281 -9.99 17.11 -0.08
CA CYS A 281 -9.41 16.06 -0.88
C CYS A 281 -10.47 15.18 -1.54
N SER A 282 -10.30 14.95 -2.84
CA SER A 282 -10.89 13.82 -3.55
C SER A 282 -10.03 12.58 -3.32
N LEU A 283 -10.67 11.45 -2.98
CA LEU A 283 -9.97 10.21 -2.67
C LEU A 283 -10.58 9.01 -3.40
N GLN A 284 -9.72 8.24 -4.06
CA GLN A 284 -10.08 6.96 -4.66
C GLN A 284 -9.40 5.81 -3.92
N VAL A 285 -10.17 4.90 -3.40
CA VAL A 285 -9.65 3.64 -2.84
C VAL A 285 -9.34 2.68 -3.98
N LEU A 286 -8.06 2.36 -4.13
CA LEU A 286 -7.54 1.37 -5.08
C LEU A 286 -7.17 0.09 -4.35
N ARG A 287 -7.31 -1.06 -5.00
CA ARG A 287 -6.99 -2.33 -4.37
C ARG A 287 -6.55 -3.41 -5.35
N THR A 288 -5.84 -4.38 -4.82
CA THR A 288 -5.55 -5.65 -5.49
C THR A 288 -6.25 -6.78 -4.75
N TYR A 289 -7.00 -7.58 -5.50
CA TYR A 289 -7.44 -8.90 -5.09
C TYR A 289 -7.06 -9.89 -6.18
N PRO A 290 -6.38 -11.01 -5.85
CA PRO A 290 -5.94 -11.96 -6.86
C PRO A 290 -7.12 -12.73 -7.46
N ASN A 291 -6.97 -13.17 -8.69
CA ASN A 291 -7.86 -14.18 -9.26
C ASN A 291 -7.59 -15.51 -8.53
N ARG A 292 -8.55 -15.99 -7.75
CA ARG A 292 -8.48 -17.26 -6.98
C ARG A 292 -9.67 -18.17 -7.27
N TRP A 293 -9.61 -19.41 -6.82
CA TRP A 293 -10.72 -20.35 -6.81
C TRP A 293 -10.97 -20.84 -5.38
N PRO A 294 -12.24 -20.83 -4.88
CA PRO A 294 -13.35 -20.06 -5.42
C PRO A 294 -13.07 -18.56 -5.44
N GLY A 295 -13.70 -17.81 -6.37
CA GLY A 295 -13.55 -16.35 -6.47
C GLY A 295 -14.10 -15.63 -5.25
N TYR A 296 -13.64 -14.41 -5.01
CA TYR A 296 -14.28 -13.53 -4.03
C TYR A 296 -15.67 -13.13 -4.52
N PRO A 297 -16.71 -13.11 -3.68
CA PRO A 297 -18.04 -12.66 -4.09
C PRO A 297 -18.03 -11.24 -4.68
N PHE A 298 -17.28 -10.34 -4.05
CA PHE A 298 -17.13 -8.94 -4.42
C PHE A 298 -16.08 -8.68 -5.51
N ALA A 299 -15.28 -9.67 -5.87
CA ALA A 299 -14.27 -9.60 -6.94
C ALA A 299 -14.06 -10.98 -7.59
N PRO A 300 -15.06 -11.52 -8.32
CA PRO A 300 -15.03 -12.90 -8.80
C PRO A 300 -13.87 -13.24 -9.74
N ARG A 301 -13.36 -12.22 -10.46
CA ARG A 301 -12.18 -12.33 -11.36
C ARG A 301 -10.93 -11.66 -10.79
N GLY A 302 -10.95 -11.34 -9.49
CA GLY A 302 -9.98 -10.48 -8.85
C GLY A 302 -10.17 -9.00 -9.25
N GLU A 303 -9.44 -8.12 -8.58
CA GLU A 303 -9.38 -6.69 -8.87
C GLU A 303 -7.92 -6.24 -8.98
N ARG A 304 -7.64 -5.28 -9.85
CA ARG A 304 -6.29 -4.73 -10.10
C ARG A 304 -6.36 -3.23 -10.32
N SER A 305 -7.19 -2.55 -9.53
CA SER A 305 -7.36 -1.10 -9.66
C SER A 305 -6.08 -0.35 -9.30
N ILE A 306 -5.24 -0.86 -8.40
CA ILE A 306 -3.91 -0.31 -8.13
C ILE A 306 -3.08 -0.21 -9.41
N ALA A 307 -2.84 -1.34 -10.10
CA ALA A 307 -2.05 -1.36 -11.34
C ALA A 307 -2.61 -0.40 -12.41
N ARG A 308 -3.93 -0.31 -12.52
CA ARG A 308 -4.61 0.56 -13.48
C ARG A 308 -4.53 2.03 -13.10
N GLY A 309 -4.64 2.35 -11.81
CA GLY A 309 -4.48 3.71 -11.28
C GLY A 309 -3.10 4.25 -11.59
N TYR A 310 -2.05 3.52 -11.24
CA TYR A 310 -0.67 3.88 -11.60
C TYR A 310 -0.46 4.02 -13.10
N ALA A 311 -0.96 3.06 -13.89
CA ALA A 311 -0.84 3.14 -15.35
C ALA A 311 -1.55 4.38 -15.93
N LYS A 312 -2.66 4.82 -15.33
CA LYS A 312 -3.36 6.06 -15.73
C LYS A 312 -2.56 7.29 -15.33
N ALA A 313 -2.12 7.40 -14.07
CA ALA A 313 -1.36 8.53 -13.56
C ALA A 313 -0.01 8.70 -14.30
N LEU A 314 0.75 7.61 -14.49
CA LEU A 314 2.02 7.64 -15.21
C LEU A 314 1.88 8.03 -16.68
N ARG A 315 0.73 7.80 -17.33
CA ARG A 315 0.48 8.33 -18.68
C ARG A 315 0.31 9.86 -18.71
N ARG A 316 -0.10 10.47 -17.60
CA ARG A 316 -0.23 11.93 -17.46
C ARG A 316 1.08 12.60 -17.03
N ALA A 317 1.96 11.89 -16.35
CA ALA A 317 3.21 12.42 -15.79
C ALA A 317 4.05 13.19 -16.82
N ARG A 318 4.55 14.38 -16.44
CA ARG A 318 5.32 15.31 -17.28
C ARG A 318 6.65 15.73 -16.70
N ARG A 319 6.75 15.95 -15.38
CA ARG A 319 7.94 16.54 -14.75
C ARG A 319 8.56 15.64 -13.70
N LEU A 320 7.76 15.09 -12.82
CA LEU A 320 8.24 14.30 -11.69
C LEU A 320 7.36 13.09 -11.43
N VAL A 321 7.99 11.95 -11.30
CA VAL A 321 7.47 10.80 -10.54
C VAL A 321 8.41 10.57 -9.38
N TYR A 322 7.93 10.82 -8.17
CA TYR A 322 8.62 10.51 -6.93
C TYR A 322 8.01 9.25 -6.33
N ILE A 323 8.83 8.27 -5.97
CA ILE A 323 8.39 7.05 -5.29
C ILE A 323 9.27 6.72 -4.11
N GLU A 324 8.65 6.23 -3.05
CA GLU A 324 9.30 5.48 -1.99
C GLU A 324 8.73 4.07 -1.99
N ASP A 325 9.57 3.07 -2.07
CA ASP A 325 9.12 1.68 -2.15
C ASP A 325 10.14 0.71 -1.58
N GLN A 326 9.63 -0.31 -0.93
CA GLN A 326 10.44 -1.42 -0.44
C GLN A 326 11.08 -2.21 -1.58
N TYR A 327 10.42 -2.26 -2.74
CA TYR A 327 10.81 -3.09 -3.87
C TYR A 327 10.52 -2.43 -5.23
N LEU A 328 11.48 -1.96 -5.94
CA LEU A 328 11.34 -1.69 -7.37
C LEU A 328 11.87 -2.91 -8.16
N TRP A 329 11.25 -4.08 -8.00
CA TRP A 329 11.82 -5.37 -8.38
C TRP A 329 11.25 -6.01 -9.63
N SER A 330 10.12 -5.56 -10.17
CA SER A 330 9.47 -6.23 -11.28
C SER A 330 9.73 -5.53 -12.61
N THR A 331 10.28 -6.27 -13.57
CA THR A 331 10.45 -5.76 -14.95
C THR A 331 9.13 -5.35 -15.59
N GLY A 332 8.02 -6.04 -15.27
CA GLY A 332 6.69 -5.66 -15.76
C GLY A 332 6.22 -4.31 -15.24
N ILE A 333 6.57 -3.98 -14.00
CA ILE A 333 6.26 -2.69 -13.37
C ILE A 333 7.24 -1.62 -13.88
N ALA A 334 8.54 -1.92 -13.86
CA ALA A 334 9.58 -1.01 -14.38
C ALA A 334 9.29 -0.56 -15.82
N LYS A 335 8.70 -1.44 -16.64
CA LYS A 335 8.28 -1.09 -18.00
C LYS A 335 7.28 0.07 -18.04
N VAL A 336 6.35 0.16 -17.10
CA VAL A 336 5.35 1.25 -17.06
C VAL A 336 6.05 2.60 -16.82
N PHE A 337 7.05 2.63 -15.93
CA PHE A 337 7.88 3.81 -15.67
C PHE A 337 8.80 4.13 -16.85
N ALA A 338 9.47 3.12 -17.41
CA ALA A 338 10.35 3.29 -18.58
C ALA A 338 9.57 3.83 -19.80
N ASP A 339 8.36 3.35 -20.03
CA ASP A 339 7.51 3.85 -21.12
C ASP A 339 7.09 5.32 -20.88
N ALA A 340 6.86 5.73 -19.62
CA ALA A 340 6.60 7.13 -19.27
C ALA A 340 7.83 8.01 -19.52
N LEU A 341 9.03 7.57 -19.10
CA LEU A 341 10.29 8.28 -19.29
C LEU A 341 10.68 8.45 -20.77
N ARG A 342 10.40 7.43 -21.61
CA ARG A 342 10.63 7.51 -23.07
C ARG A 342 9.65 8.45 -23.76
N ARG A 343 8.41 8.48 -23.31
CA ARG A 343 7.35 9.33 -23.88
C ARG A 343 7.55 10.80 -23.53
N GLU A 344 8.00 11.09 -22.31
CA GLU A 344 8.14 12.47 -21.81
C GLU A 344 9.62 12.80 -21.50
N PRO A 345 10.31 13.55 -22.36
CA PRO A 345 11.73 13.84 -22.19
C PRO A 345 12.07 14.70 -20.96
N ARG A 346 11.10 15.45 -20.42
CA ARG A 346 11.30 16.29 -19.23
C ARG A 346 10.99 15.56 -17.92
N LEU A 347 10.47 14.33 -18.01
CA LEU A 347 10.07 13.56 -16.83
C LEU A 347 11.30 13.04 -16.07
N HIS A 348 11.35 13.30 -14.77
CA HIS A 348 12.31 12.74 -13.85
C HIS A 348 11.65 11.64 -13.02
N LEU A 349 12.40 10.59 -12.73
CA LEU A 349 12.05 9.55 -11.76
C LEU A 349 13.01 9.62 -10.58
N VAL A 350 12.48 9.88 -9.39
CA VAL A 350 13.23 9.80 -8.14
C VAL A 350 12.65 8.64 -7.33
N ALA A 351 13.46 7.65 -7.04
CA ALA A 351 13.07 6.46 -6.29
C ALA A 351 13.94 6.30 -5.05
N VAL A 352 13.31 6.23 -3.88
CA VAL A 352 13.99 5.95 -2.60
C VAL A 352 13.67 4.52 -2.19
N VAL A 353 14.71 3.71 -2.02
CA VAL A 353 14.60 2.26 -1.80
C VAL A 353 15.49 1.81 -0.64
N PRO A 354 15.26 0.63 -0.02
CA PRO A 354 16.18 0.10 0.98
C PRO A 354 17.57 -0.19 0.39
N ARG A 355 18.62 0.16 1.13
CA ARG A 355 20.02 -0.13 0.73
C ARG A 355 20.28 -1.63 0.59
N PHE A 356 19.74 -2.43 1.50
CA PHE A 356 19.93 -3.87 1.55
C PHE A 356 18.60 -4.61 1.59
N PRO A 357 18.56 -5.87 1.12
CA PRO A 357 17.39 -6.73 1.28
C PRO A 357 17.04 -6.95 2.76
N ASP A 358 15.77 -7.25 3.03
CA ASP A 358 15.24 -7.63 4.34
C ASP A 358 15.69 -9.01 4.82
N GLN A 359 16.34 -9.79 3.93
CA GLN A 359 16.87 -11.13 4.20
C GLN A 359 18.37 -11.15 3.94
N ASP A 360 19.09 -11.86 4.81
CA ASP A 360 20.54 -11.96 4.80
C ASP A 360 21.06 -13.39 4.59
N ALA A 361 20.19 -14.35 4.30
CA ALA A 361 20.60 -15.70 3.95
C ALA A 361 21.22 -15.72 2.54
N GLU A 362 22.44 -16.23 2.42
CA GLU A 362 23.23 -16.23 1.17
C GLU A 362 22.49 -16.81 -0.04
N LEU A 363 21.64 -17.81 0.18
CA LEU A 363 20.85 -18.46 -0.88
C LEU A 363 19.64 -17.62 -1.34
N THR A 364 19.15 -16.69 -0.51
CA THR A 364 17.96 -15.89 -0.83
C THR A 364 18.32 -14.55 -1.47
N ILE A 365 19.51 -14.02 -1.21
CA ILE A 365 19.96 -12.71 -1.74
C ILE A 365 19.93 -12.67 -3.28
N PRO A 366 20.51 -13.64 -4.04
CA PRO A 366 20.47 -13.60 -5.50
C PRO A 366 19.05 -13.64 -6.06
N VAL A 367 18.13 -14.35 -5.37
CA VAL A 367 16.71 -14.42 -5.76
C VAL A 367 16.04 -13.09 -5.53
N ALA A 368 16.29 -12.43 -4.42
CA ALA A 368 15.77 -11.11 -4.10
C ALA A 368 16.26 -10.04 -5.10
N LEU A 369 17.55 -10.04 -5.41
CA LEU A 369 18.18 -9.07 -6.32
C LEU A 369 17.87 -9.29 -7.81
N HIS A 370 17.40 -10.47 -8.22
CA HIS A 370 17.24 -10.82 -9.63
C HIS A 370 16.32 -9.85 -10.40
N GLY A 371 15.12 -9.61 -9.88
CA GLY A 371 14.15 -8.73 -10.53
C GLY A 371 14.52 -7.24 -10.37
N HIS A 372 15.08 -6.87 -9.23
CA HIS A 372 15.49 -5.51 -8.91
C HIS A 372 16.55 -4.98 -9.90
N THR A 373 17.62 -5.74 -10.14
CA THR A 373 18.65 -5.36 -11.11
C THR A 373 18.07 -5.07 -12.49
N GLN A 374 17.26 -5.99 -13.01
CA GLN A 374 16.65 -5.84 -14.33
C GLN A 374 15.66 -4.66 -14.40
N ALA A 375 14.94 -4.41 -13.31
CA ALA A 375 14.00 -3.28 -13.23
C ALA A 375 14.76 -1.93 -13.24
N LEU A 376 15.82 -1.82 -12.45
CA LEU A 376 16.64 -0.61 -12.39
C LEU A 376 17.38 -0.34 -13.72
N ASP A 377 17.96 -1.36 -14.34
CA ASP A 377 18.61 -1.22 -15.65
C ASP A 377 17.62 -0.69 -16.69
N MET A 378 16.38 -1.23 -16.70
CA MET A 378 15.34 -0.80 -17.65
C MET A 378 14.94 0.67 -17.48
N VAL A 379 14.77 1.16 -16.25
CA VAL A 379 14.39 2.58 -16.03
C VAL A 379 15.57 3.52 -16.28
N LYS A 380 16.80 3.12 -15.91
CA LYS A 380 18.02 3.88 -16.19
C LYS A 380 18.30 3.97 -17.70
N GLU A 381 18.13 2.88 -18.44
CA GLU A 381 18.24 2.89 -19.91
C GLU A 381 17.20 3.84 -20.55
N ALA A 382 15.99 3.90 -20.01
CA ALA A 382 14.92 4.74 -20.55
C ALA A 382 15.09 6.23 -20.22
N GLY A 383 15.62 6.56 -19.04
CA GLY A 383 15.66 7.92 -18.53
C GLY A 383 17.06 8.55 -18.41
N GLY A 384 18.14 7.74 -18.42
CA GLY A 384 19.50 8.25 -18.21
C GLY A 384 19.64 9.03 -16.90
N ASP A 385 20.21 10.22 -16.97
CA ASP A 385 20.44 11.12 -15.82
C ASP A 385 19.14 11.66 -15.19
N ARG A 386 17.98 11.42 -15.82
CA ARG A 386 16.67 11.77 -15.26
C ARG A 386 16.16 10.74 -14.25
N VAL A 387 16.88 9.64 -14.04
CA VAL A 387 16.52 8.60 -13.07
C VAL A 387 17.49 8.63 -11.91
N LEU A 388 16.99 8.98 -10.74
CA LEU A 388 17.71 8.97 -9.49
C LEU A 388 17.17 7.82 -8.63
N VAL A 389 18.02 6.86 -8.30
CA VAL A 389 17.69 5.77 -7.36
C VAL A 389 18.60 5.93 -6.15
N LEU A 390 17.97 6.12 -5.02
CA LEU A 390 18.61 6.58 -3.79
C LEU A 390 18.26 5.63 -2.64
N ASP A 391 19.09 5.59 -1.62
CA ASP A 391 18.80 4.95 -0.35
C ASP A 391 19.05 5.89 0.82
N LEU A 392 18.46 5.56 1.98
CA LEU A 392 18.50 6.38 3.19
C LEU A 392 19.49 5.84 4.23
N GLU A 393 20.14 6.76 4.93
CA GLU A 393 20.86 6.50 6.17
C GLU A 393 20.48 7.56 7.22
N ASN A 394 20.56 7.21 8.49
CA ASN A 394 20.41 8.19 9.57
C ASN A 394 21.71 9.00 9.78
N GLU A 395 21.67 9.97 10.70
CA GLU A 395 22.82 10.84 10.98
C GLU A 395 24.08 10.08 11.46
N ALA A 396 23.90 8.89 12.02
CA ALA A 396 25.01 8.02 12.43
C ALA A 396 25.53 7.12 11.28
N GLY A 397 25.08 7.33 10.03
CA GLY A 397 25.46 6.54 8.86
C GLY A 397 24.86 5.13 8.83
N ARG A 398 23.87 4.84 9.66
CA ARG A 398 23.18 3.53 9.65
C ARG A 398 22.13 3.50 8.56
N PRO A 399 22.06 2.42 7.76
CA PRO A 399 21.03 2.31 6.73
C PRO A 399 19.64 2.30 7.35
N VAL A 400 18.72 3.08 6.76
CA VAL A 400 17.31 3.11 7.11
C VAL A 400 16.56 2.16 6.19
N TYR A 401 15.72 1.32 6.76
CA TYR A 401 14.88 0.43 5.96
C TYR A 401 13.64 1.17 5.47
N VAL A 402 13.64 1.52 4.20
CA VAL A 402 12.50 2.16 3.54
C VAL A 402 11.42 1.12 3.31
N HIS A 403 10.28 1.30 3.97
CA HIS A 403 9.12 0.41 3.85
C HIS A 403 7.85 1.14 3.41
N SER A 404 7.92 2.45 3.22
CA SER A 404 6.86 3.28 2.65
C SER A 404 6.43 2.80 1.26
N LYS A 405 5.18 3.04 0.91
CA LYS A 405 4.63 2.84 -0.43
C LYS A 405 3.92 4.13 -0.80
N VAL A 406 4.73 5.06 -1.29
CA VAL A 406 4.33 6.42 -1.66
C VAL A 406 4.65 6.66 -3.13
N CYS A 407 3.75 7.32 -3.83
CA CYS A 407 4.01 7.86 -5.14
C CYS A 407 3.42 9.26 -5.24
N VAL A 408 4.19 10.22 -5.73
CA VAL A 408 3.72 11.57 -6.07
C VAL A 408 4.02 11.83 -7.54
N VAL A 409 3.02 12.28 -8.28
CA VAL A 409 3.13 12.62 -9.70
C VAL A 409 2.84 14.09 -9.88
N ASP A 410 3.83 14.84 -10.34
CA ASP A 410 3.75 16.24 -10.76
C ASP A 410 3.18 17.20 -9.69
N ASP A 411 3.29 16.87 -8.40
CA ASP A 411 2.64 17.60 -7.29
C ASP A 411 1.12 17.69 -7.39
N VAL A 412 0.46 16.80 -8.17
CA VAL A 412 -0.99 16.80 -8.38
C VAL A 412 -1.65 15.60 -7.75
N TRP A 413 -1.14 14.41 -8.04
CA TRP A 413 -1.69 13.15 -7.62
C TRP A 413 -0.70 12.42 -6.71
N ALA A 414 -1.20 11.93 -5.59
CA ALA A 414 -0.38 11.16 -4.68
C ALA A 414 -1.07 9.86 -4.24
N THR A 415 -0.25 8.86 -3.89
CA THR A 415 -0.73 7.63 -3.27
C THR A 415 0.02 7.33 -1.98
N VAL A 416 -0.70 6.78 -1.01
CA VAL A 416 -0.15 6.11 0.17
C VAL A 416 -0.91 4.80 0.34
N GLY A 417 -0.18 3.69 0.49
CA GLY A 417 -0.83 2.38 0.54
C GLY A 417 0.04 1.25 1.05
N SER A 418 -0.45 0.04 0.84
CA SER A 418 0.25 -1.18 1.23
C SER A 418 0.99 -1.87 0.08
N ASP A 419 0.73 -1.46 -1.17
CA ASP A 419 1.24 -2.12 -2.36
C ASP A 419 2.66 -1.72 -2.71
N ASN A 420 3.54 -2.70 -2.84
CA ASN A 420 4.88 -2.48 -3.38
C ASN A 420 4.86 -2.40 -4.92
N PHE A 421 5.85 -1.73 -5.50
CA PHE A 421 6.04 -1.67 -6.96
C PHE A 421 6.60 -2.99 -7.50
N ASN A 422 5.87 -4.07 -7.23
CA ASN A 422 6.17 -5.40 -7.75
C ASN A 422 4.90 -6.07 -8.28
N ARG A 423 5.07 -7.09 -9.12
CA ARG A 423 3.95 -7.79 -9.74
C ARG A 423 3.10 -8.53 -8.72
N ARG A 424 3.71 -8.95 -7.62
CA ARG A 424 3.06 -9.61 -6.51
C ARG A 424 1.97 -8.71 -5.91
N SER A 425 2.30 -7.49 -5.51
CA SER A 425 1.33 -6.53 -4.95
C SER A 425 0.28 -6.08 -5.98
N TRP A 426 0.67 -5.97 -7.25
CA TRP A 426 -0.26 -5.50 -8.29
C TRP A 426 -1.20 -6.58 -8.81
N THR A 427 -0.96 -7.90 -8.53
CA THR A 427 -1.76 -8.98 -9.12
C THR A 427 -2.05 -10.17 -8.23
N HIS A 428 -1.30 -10.40 -7.15
CA HIS A 428 -1.27 -11.69 -6.44
C HIS A 428 -1.69 -11.61 -4.97
N ASP A 429 -1.22 -10.61 -4.24
CA ASP A 429 -1.60 -10.38 -2.83
C ASP A 429 -2.91 -9.57 -2.73
N SER A 430 -3.44 -9.39 -1.54
CA SER A 430 -4.53 -8.45 -1.29
C SER A 430 -3.92 -7.15 -0.76
N GLU A 431 -4.11 -6.04 -1.49
CA GLU A 431 -3.54 -4.74 -1.18
C GLU A 431 -4.61 -3.65 -1.13
N LEU A 432 -4.29 -2.54 -0.48
CA LEU A 432 -5.12 -1.34 -0.40
C LEU A 432 -4.25 -0.08 -0.51
N THR A 433 -4.70 0.88 -1.30
CA THR A 433 -4.01 2.14 -1.54
C THR A 433 -5.02 3.27 -1.69
N ALA A 434 -4.77 4.39 -1.05
CA ALA A 434 -5.47 5.63 -1.31
C ALA A 434 -4.76 6.41 -2.40
N ALA A 435 -5.49 6.78 -3.45
CA ALA A 435 -5.06 7.79 -4.40
C ALA A 435 -5.79 9.10 -4.08
N VAL A 436 -5.03 10.18 -3.93
CA VAL A 436 -5.51 11.48 -3.46
C VAL A 436 -5.21 12.57 -4.48
N VAL A 437 -6.19 13.39 -4.74
CA VAL A 437 -6.07 14.69 -5.42
C VAL A 437 -6.76 15.71 -4.53
N ASP A 438 -6.02 16.70 -4.08
CA ASP A 438 -6.60 17.79 -3.30
C ASP A 438 -7.24 18.81 -4.25
N GLU A 439 -8.48 19.20 -4.01
CA GLU A 439 -9.13 20.25 -4.81
C GLU A 439 -8.54 21.62 -4.49
N GLN A 440 -7.89 21.76 -3.34
CA GLN A 440 -7.14 22.96 -2.99
C GLN A 440 -5.83 23.01 -3.76
N HIS A 441 -5.66 24.07 -4.55
CA HIS A 441 -4.40 24.37 -5.22
C HIS A 441 -3.37 24.90 -4.21
N ASP A 442 -2.12 24.53 -4.43
CA ASP A 442 -1.01 25.14 -3.67
C ASP A 442 -0.72 26.54 -4.23
N PRO A 443 -0.71 27.58 -3.39
CA PRO A 443 -0.52 28.96 -3.85
C PRO A 443 0.95 29.34 -4.14
N ARG A 444 1.91 28.47 -3.84
CA ARG A 444 3.35 28.73 -4.04
C ARG A 444 3.72 28.54 -5.50
N GLU A 445 4.54 29.44 -6.04
CA GLU A 445 5.08 29.32 -7.39
C GLU A 445 6.13 28.20 -7.49
N PRO A 446 6.17 27.46 -8.62
CA PRO A 446 5.31 27.56 -9.79
C PRO A 446 3.92 26.96 -9.53
N LEU A 447 2.85 27.66 -9.94
CA LEU A 447 1.48 27.20 -9.75
C LEU A 447 1.14 25.94 -10.55
N ASP A 448 1.74 25.76 -11.71
CA ASP A 448 1.55 24.58 -12.58
C ASP A 448 2.90 24.04 -13.04
N PRO A 449 3.61 23.29 -12.19
CA PRO A 449 4.95 22.79 -12.53
C PRO A 449 4.96 21.80 -13.70
N ALA A 450 3.88 21.10 -13.94
CA ALA A 450 3.73 20.14 -15.02
C ALA A 450 3.35 20.78 -16.36
N GLY A 451 2.71 21.96 -16.33
CA GLY A 451 2.21 22.65 -17.52
C GLY A 451 1.01 21.95 -18.15
N LEU A 452 0.20 21.25 -17.36
CA LEU A 452 -1.00 20.54 -17.78
C LEU A 452 -2.28 21.36 -17.60
N GLY A 453 -2.20 22.47 -16.88
CA GLY A 453 -3.37 23.24 -16.42
C GLY A 453 -4.04 22.67 -15.16
N ASP A 454 -3.54 21.55 -14.63
CA ASP A 454 -4.06 20.95 -13.39
C ASP A 454 -3.68 21.76 -12.14
N GLY A 455 -2.57 22.50 -12.18
CA GLY A 455 -1.98 23.19 -11.05
C GLY A 455 -1.41 22.25 -9.99
N ALA A 456 -0.46 22.71 -9.19
CA ALA A 456 0.00 21.96 -8.04
C ALA A 456 -1.08 21.88 -6.98
N ARG A 457 -1.23 20.71 -6.34
CA ARG A 457 -2.27 20.42 -5.34
C ARG A 457 -1.66 20.35 -3.94
N ALA A 458 -2.34 20.96 -2.97
CA ALA A 458 -1.81 21.15 -1.63
C ALA A 458 -1.34 19.84 -0.99
N PHE A 459 -2.14 18.77 -1.03
CA PHE A 459 -1.78 17.49 -0.43
C PHE A 459 -0.53 16.88 -1.07
N ALA A 460 -0.52 16.74 -2.40
CA ALA A 460 0.55 16.03 -3.10
C ALA A 460 1.90 16.77 -2.97
N ARG A 461 1.88 18.11 -3.13
CA ARG A 461 3.09 18.93 -2.97
C ARG A 461 3.60 18.92 -1.53
N ASN A 462 2.72 19.09 -0.53
CA ASN A 462 3.13 19.09 0.86
C ASN A 462 3.69 17.74 1.29
N LEU A 463 3.12 16.61 0.85
CA LEU A 463 3.67 15.29 1.12
C LEU A 463 5.10 15.14 0.55
N ARG A 464 5.32 15.57 -0.71
CA ARG A 464 6.67 15.55 -1.30
C ARG A 464 7.63 16.44 -0.51
N LEU A 465 7.22 17.65 -0.19
CA LEU A 465 8.07 18.61 0.54
C LEU A 465 8.42 18.09 1.95
N GLU A 466 7.47 17.52 2.68
CA GLU A 466 7.72 16.92 4.00
C GLU A 466 8.78 15.83 3.93
N LEU A 467 8.64 14.88 2.98
CA LEU A 467 9.58 13.78 2.80
C LEU A 467 10.96 14.26 2.33
N TRP A 468 11.01 15.19 1.35
CA TRP A 468 12.29 15.67 0.83
C TRP A 468 13.03 16.56 1.83
N ARG A 469 12.31 17.38 2.60
CA ARG A 469 12.89 18.16 3.69
C ARG A 469 13.58 17.25 4.72
N GLU A 470 12.93 16.18 5.14
CA GLU A 470 13.51 15.18 6.03
C GLU A 470 14.73 14.51 5.42
N HIS A 471 14.63 14.05 4.17
CA HIS A 471 15.70 13.34 3.49
C HIS A 471 16.94 14.22 3.25
N LEU A 472 16.73 15.51 3.04
CA LEU A 472 17.79 16.48 2.83
C LEU A 472 18.32 17.12 4.13
N GLY A 473 17.63 16.86 5.27
CA GLY A 473 17.97 17.45 6.56
C GLY A 473 17.77 18.97 6.59
N LEU A 474 16.73 19.47 5.89
CA LEU A 474 16.43 20.88 5.80
C LEU A 474 15.39 21.31 6.84
N PRO A 475 15.48 22.53 7.38
CA PRO A 475 14.53 23.04 8.38
C PRO A 475 13.19 23.49 7.77
N ASP A 476 13.18 23.86 6.50
CA ASP A 476 12.03 24.41 5.78
C ASP A 476 12.00 23.97 4.30
N ASP A 477 11.06 24.50 3.53
CA ASP A 477 10.81 24.16 2.14
C ASP A 477 11.58 25.04 1.14
N GLU A 478 12.52 25.90 1.61
CA GLU A 478 13.26 26.81 0.74
C GLU A 478 14.06 26.04 -0.32
N GLY A 479 13.87 26.41 -1.60
CA GLY A 479 14.49 25.72 -2.73
C GLY A 479 13.92 24.34 -3.06
N LEU A 480 12.82 23.91 -2.43
CA LEU A 480 12.15 22.63 -2.72
C LEU A 480 10.80 22.77 -3.45
N VAL A 481 10.23 23.95 -3.49
CA VAL A 481 8.91 24.17 -4.11
C VAL A 481 8.97 24.04 -5.63
N ASP A 482 9.94 24.71 -6.27
CA ASP A 482 10.23 24.51 -7.68
C ASP A 482 10.90 23.14 -7.92
N LEU A 483 10.44 22.41 -8.94
CA LEU A 483 10.92 21.04 -9.18
C LEU A 483 12.38 21.00 -9.71
N ASP A 484 12.80 21.99 -10.48
CA ASP A 484 14.18 22.03 -11.03
C ASP A 484 15.17 22.38 -9.92
N ASP A 485 14.83 23.35 -9.08
CA ASP A 485 15.62 23.73 -7.90
C ASP A 485 15.70 22.57 -6.91
N ALA A 486 14.59 21.91 -6.64
CA ALA A 486 14.48 20.77 -5.75
C ALA A 486 15.31 19.55 -6.23
N LEU A 487 15.23 19.21 -7.52
CA LEU A 487 16.07 18.17 -8.13
C LEU A 487 17.56 18.55 -8.07
N GLY A 488 17.87 19.84 -8.26
CA GLY A 488 19.23 20.37 -8.09
C GLY A 488 19.74 20.23 -6.67
N ALA A 489 18.93 20.60 -5.67
CA ALA A 489 19.25 20.47 -4.25
C ALA A 489 19.49 19.00 -3.86
N LEU A 490 18.61 18.10 -4.31
CA LEU A 490 18.72 16.67 -4.08
C LEU A 490 20.02 16.10 -4.66
N ARG A 491 20.36 16.42 -5.91
CA ARG A 491 21.63 15.98 -6.53
C ARG A 491 22.86 16.50 -5.79
N ARG A 492 22.85 17.77 -5.38
CA ARG A 492 23.98 18.37 -4.62
C ARG A 492 24.15 17.67 -3.26
N SER A 493 23.06 17.43 -2.53
CA SER A 493 23.10 16.75 -1.23
C SER A 493 23.65 15.33 -1.35
N VAL A 494 23.15 14.55 -2.32
CA VAL A 494 23.61 13.18 -2.59
C VAL A 494 25.11 13.19 -2.96
N ALA A 495 25.52 14.03 -3.91
CA ALA A 495 26.89 14.11 -4.34
C ALA A 495 27.85 14.52 -3.21
N ALA A 496 27.45 15.45 -2.34
CA ALA A 496 28.25 15.86 -1.19
C ALA A 496 28.45 14.70 -0.21
N LEU A 497 27.39 13.95 0.10
CA LEU A 497 27.47 12.82 1.03
C LEU A 497 28.25 11.64 0.43
N ASP A 498 28.06 11.31 -0.84
CA ASP A 498 28.83 10.28 -1.54
C ASP A 498 30.33 10.65 -1.59
N SER A 499 30.67 11.91 -1.94
CA SER A 499 32.05 12.38 -1.96
C SER A 499 32.73 12.34 -0.60
N TRP A 500 31.98 12.61 0.49
CA TRP A 500 32.51 12.50 1.86
C TRP A 500 32.90 11.06 2.21
N TYR A 501 32.10 10.09 1.81
CA TYR A 501 32.43 8.67 1.98
C TYR A 501 33.60 8.23 1.11
N ASP A 502 33.63 8.64 -0.15
CA ASP A 502 34.74 8.35 -1.07
C ASP A 502 36.06 8.95 -0.60
N GLY A 503 36.00 10.12 0.07
CA GLY A 503 37.12 10.79 0.72
C GLY A 503 37.51 10.20 2.08
N GLY A 504 36.97 9.06 2.49
CA GLY A 504 37.34 8.39 3.75
C GLY A 504 36.74 9.01 5.00
N CYS A 505 35.60 9.72 4.89
CA CYS A 505 34.87 10.36 5.98
C CYS A 505 35.69 11.45 6.70
N GLU A 506 36.56 12.18 5.99
CA GLU A 506 37.33 13.26 6.56
C GLU A 506 36.49 14.54 6.70
N GLY A 507 36.65 15.23 7.84
CA GLY A 507 35.90 16.44 8.16
C GLY A 507 34.46 16.20 8.62
N PRO A 508 33.65 17.28 8.78
CA PRO A 508 32.26 17.17 9.23
C PRO A 508 31.42 16.47 8.17
N ARG A 509 30.54 15.58 8.64
CA ARG A 509 29.58 14.92 7.75
C ARG A 509 28.65 15.96 7.11
N PRO A 510 28.46 15.94 5.77
CA PRO A 510 27.50 16.80 5.09
C PRO A 510 26.08 16.54 5.62
N PRO A 511 25.19 17.56 5.61
CA PRO A 511 23.78 17.37 5.91
C PRO A 511 23.11 16.49 4.84
N GLY A 512 21.96 15.96 5.20
CA GLY A 512 21.21 15.06 4.32
C GLY A 512 21.44 13.58 4.65
N ARG A 513 20.55 12.74 4.12
CA ARG A 513 20.45 11.31 4.45
C ARG A 513 20.43 10.42 3.22
N LEU A 514 20.39 11.03 2.01
CA LEU A 514 20.29 10.30 0.76
C LEU A 514 21.67 9.99 0.18
N ARG A 515 21.84 8.75 -0.28
CA ARG A 515 22.99 8.29 -1.04
C ARG A 515 22.57 7.69 -2.36
N THR A 516 23.49 7.71 -3.33
CA THR A 516 23.31 6.97 -4.58
C THR A 516 23.18 5.48 -4.25
N HIS A 517 22.05 4.89 -4.63
CA HIS A 517 21.82 3.45 -4.41
C HIS A 517 22.74 2.61 -5.28
N VAL A 518 23.64 1.86 -4.63
CA VAL A 518 24.57 0.94 -5.27
C VAL A 518 24.16 -0.49 -4.97
N MET A 519 23.83 -1.22 -6.02
CA MET A 519 23.35 -2.58 -5.89
C MET A 519 24.41 -3.61 -6.24
N ALA A 520 24.48 -4.67 -5.42
CA ALA A 520 25.25 -5.85 -5.78
C ALA A 520 24.64 -6.53 -7.03
N VAL A 521 25.46 -6.72 -8.06
CA VAL A 521 25.02 -7.38 -9.30
C VAL A 521 25.28 -8.88 -9.19
N PRO A 522 24.24 -9.73 -9.17
CA PRO A 522 24.43 -11.18 -9.16
C PRO A 522 25.13 -11.67 -10.43
N THR A 523 25.98 -12.68 -10.30
CA THR A 523 26.66 -13.32 -11.44
C THR A 523 25.64 -13.94 -12.43
N VAL A 524 26.06 -14.21 -13.66
CA VAL A 524 25.19 -14.80 -14.69
C VAL A 524 24.59 -16.13 -14.21
N LEU A 525 25.40 -16.99 -13.54
CA LEU A 525 24.95 -18.26 -12.99
C LEU A 525 23.92 -18.04 -11.87
N GLN A 526 24.17 -17.12 -10.94
CA GLN A 526 23.24 -16.79 -9.87
C GLN A 526 21.91 -16.27 -10.43
N ARG A 527 21.93 -15.42 -11.46
CA ARG A 527 20.73 -14.92 -12.15
C ARG A 527 19.93 -16.05 -12.81
N ALA A 528 20.60 -16.97 -13.48
CA ALA A 528 19.93 -18.12 -14.11
C ALA A 528 19.24 -19.01 -13.08
N LEU A 529 19.91 -19.35 -11.98
CA LEU A 529 19.37 -20.16 -10.88
C LEU A 529 18.24 -19.44 -10.11
N ALA A 530 18.35 -18.12 -9.96
CA ALA A 530 17.36 -17.30 -9.23
C ALA A 530 16.05 -17.07 -10.00
N SER A 531 16.06 -17.16 -11.32
CA SER A 531 14.93 -16.76 -12.19
C SER A 531 13.63 -17.52 -11.91
N THR A 532 13.69 -18.85 -11.75
CA THR A 532 12.51 -19.68 -11.48
C THR A 532 11.95 -19.47 -10.06
N PRO A 533 12.75 -19.55 -8.97
CA PRO A 533 12.30 -19.25 -7.63
C PRO A 533 11.74 -17.82 -7.50
N TYR A 534 12.37 -16.83 -8.15
CA TYR A 534 11.92 -15.46 -8.16
C TYR A 534 10.47 -15.36 -8.70
N ARG A 535 10.23 -15.90 -9.89
CA ARG A 535 8.90 -15.84 -10.54
C ARG A 535 7.82 -16.64 -9.80
N ALA A 536 8.20 -17.71 -9.10
CA ALA A 536 7.26 -18.58 -8.42
C ALA A 536 6.89 -18.07 -7.02
N PHE A 537 7.83 -17.51 -6.27
CA PHE A 537 7.67 -17.21 -4.85
C PHE A 537 7.86 -15.75 -4.48
N VAL A 538 8.82 -15.05 -5.11
CA VAL A 538 9.13 -13.66 -4.75
C VAL A 538 8.19 -12.69 -5.49
N ASP A 539 8.06 -12.86 -6.81
CA ASP A 539 7.23 -11.99 -7.66
C ASP A 539 6.25 -12.78 -8.55
N PRO A 540 5.32 -13.56 -7.94
CA PRO A 540 4.37 -14.38 -8.70
C PRO A 540 3.36 -13.53 -9.45
N ASP A 541 2.88 -14.04 -10.57
CA ASP A 541 1.85 -13.42 -11.39
C ASP A 541 0.46 -13.98 -11.07
N GLY A 542 -0.37 -13.16 -10.43
CA GLY A 542 -1.75 -13.50 -10.05
C GLY A 542 -2.81 -13.22 -11.12
N ARG A 543 -2.43 -12.76 -12.32
CA ARG A 543 -3.38 -12.48 -13.41
C ARG A 543 -4.03 -13.76 -13.94
N PRO A 544 -5.28 -13.68 -14.45
CA PRO A 544 -5.88 -14.78 -15.21
C PRO A 544 -5.01 -15.16 -16.44
N PRO A 545 -4.97 -16.45 -16.83
CA PRO A 545 -4.12 -16.92 -17.95
C PRO A 545 -4.28 -16.10 -19.23
N ARG A 546 -5.52 -15.74 -19.61
CA ARG A 546 -5.81 -14.94 -20.81
C ARG A 546 -5.18 -13.54 -20.78
N MET A 547 -5.04 -12.93 -19.60
CA MET A 547 -4.40 -11.62 -19.44
C MET A 547 -2.88 -11.71 -19.49
N LYS A 548 -2.30 -12.83 -19.00
CA LYS A 548 -0.86 -13.08 -19.10
C LYS A 548 -0.38 -13.13 -20.54
N VAL A 549 -1.15 -13.79 -21.42
CA VAL A 549 -0.83 -13.92 -22.85
C VAL A 549 -0.92 -12.57 -23.58
N ARG A 550 -1.85 -11.70 -23.17
CA ARG A 550 -2.06 -10.39 -23.81
C ARG A 550 -1.22 -9.25 -23.27
N GLY A 551 -0.42 -9.48 -22.23
CA GLY A 551 0.40 -8.44 -21.61
C GLY A 551 -0.38 -7.33 -20.88
N HIS A 552 -1.70 -7.51 -20.67
CA HIS A 552 -2.55 -6.49 -20.01
C HIS A 552 -2.51 -6.61 -18.48
N HIS A 553 -2.57 -5.47 -17.80
CA HIS A 553 -2.74 -5.37 -16.33
C HIS A 553 -4.20 -5.21 -15.93
#